data_81eebbb51d281bd14e717d40ffd56240
#
_entry.id   81eebbb51d281bd14e717d40ffd56240
#
_cell.length_a   1.000
_cell.length_b   1.000
_cell.length_c   1.000
_cell.angle_alpha   90.00
_cell.angle_beta   90.00
_cell.angle_gamma   90.00
#
_symmetry.space_group_name_H-M   'P 1'
#
loop_
_entity.id
_entity.type
_entity.pdbx_description
1 polymer ?
#
loop_
_entity_poly.entity_id
_entity_poly.type
_entity_poly.pdbx_seq_one_letter_code
_entity_poly.pdbx_strand_id
1 'polypeptide(L)'
;MTTLKLNREFLVRHLFALAVFAVLGGWFGFDAFVRYPRTPAAALYESIEKAPPPADMSQAKLDAFKAQKTKTQFVLAIVTLGAALLVALHLLSVAGFKFAFDDDGFVLRGKRFAWGDVKNVDESLWEKKSVLRISGDGWDATLDAWHHVGVKELRERLKSKSL
;
A
#
# COMPACT_ATOMS: atom_id res chain seq x y z
N MET A 1 -23.70 18.94 -6.09
CA MET A 1 -23.11 17.58 -6.17
C MET A 1 -21.90 17.50 -5.26
N THR A 2 -21.92 16.65 -4.24
CA THR A 2 -20.80 16.40 -3.29
C THR A 2 -19.97 15.24 -3.80
N THR A 3 -18.66 15.44 -4.01
CA THR A 3 -17.73 14.39 -4.45
C THR A 3 -16.97 13.85 -3.25
N LEU A 4 -16.88 12.54 -3.10
CA LEU A 4 -16.00 11.93 -2.12
C LEU A 4 -14.55 12.27 -2.44
N LYS A 5 -13.84 12.83 -1.47
CA LYS A 5 -12.42 13.23 -1.61
C LYS A 5 -11.53 12.22 -0.91
N LEU A 6 -10.37 11.95 -1.48
CA LEU A 6 -9.36 11.11 -0.84
C LEU A 6 -8.98 11.71 0.53
N ASN A 7 -8.96 10.88 1.57
CA ASN A 7 -8.58 11.31 2.91
C ASN A 7 -7.08 11.64 2.94
N ARG A 8 -6.75 12.87 3.35
CA ARG A 8 -5.36 13.36 3.38
C ARG A 8 -4.49 12.54 4.34
N GLU A 9 -5.03 12.15 5.50
CA GLU A 9 -4.28 11.36 6.48
C GLU A 9 -3.95 9.98 5.93
N PHE A 10 -4.92 9.31 5.30
CA PHE A 10 -4.71 8.05 4.59
C PHE A 10 -3.60 8.20 3.53
N LEU A 11 -3.70 9.22 2.68
CA LEU A 11 -2.73 9.47 1.62
C LEU A 11 -1.31 9.67 2.18
N VAL A 12 -1.15 10.55 3.17
CA VAL A 12 0.16 10.88 3.75
C VAL A 12 0.81 9.64 4.39
N ARG A 13 0.05 8.84 5.15
CA ARG A 13 0.58 7.62 5.79
C ARG A 13 1.05 6.59 4.76
N HIS A 14 0.28 6.39 3.69
CA HIS A 14 0.66 5.43 2.65
C HIS A 14 1.79 5.92 1.76
N LEU A 15 1.86 7.21 1.45
CA LEU A 15 3.00 7.80 0.75
C LEU A 15 4.29 7.70 1.58
N PHE A 16 4.20 7.91 2.90
CA PHE A 16 5.34 7.72 3.79
C PHE A 16 5.81 6.25 3.79
N ALA A 17 4.89 5.30 3.96
CA ALA A 17 5.22 3.88 3.90
C ALA A 17 5.84 3.48 2.55
N LEU A 18 5.27 3.98 1.44
CA LEU A 18 5.82 3.77 0.10
C LEU A 18 7.25 4.29 -0.02
N ALA A 19 7.51 5.51 0.45
CA ALA A 19 8.84 6.12 0.43
C ALA A 19 9.85 5.29 1.24
N VAL A 20 9.48 4.86 2.46
CA VAL A 20 10.34 4.02 3.32
C VAL A 20 10.69 2.71 2.63
N PHE A 21 9.70 1.98 2.10
CA PHE A 21 9.96 0.71 1.42
C PHE A 21 10.76 0.88 0.13
N ALA A 22 10.51 1.95 -0.63
CA ALA A 22 11.28 2.23 -1.85
C ALA A 22 12.75 2.56 -1.55
N VAL A 23 13.01 3.39 -0.53
CA VAL A 23 14.37 3.74 -0.11
C VAL A 23 15.12 2.51 0.41
N LEU A 24 14.50 1.72 1.30
CA LEU A 24 15.12 0.50 1.82
C LEU A 24 15.37 -0.53 0.71
N GLY A 25 14.39 -0.72 -0.18
CA GLY A 25 14.54 -1.64 -1.30
C GLY A 25 15.63 -1.20 -2.29
N GLY A 26 15.71 0.10 -2.57
CA GLY A 26 16.79 0.67 -3.37
C GLY A 26 18.17 0.49 -2.73
N TRP A 27 18.26 0.70 -1.40
CA TRP A 27 19.49 0.48 -0.64
C TRP A 27 19.93 -0.98 -0.68
N PHE A 28 19.05 -1.91 -0.34
CA PHE A 28 19.37 -3.34 -0.39
C PHE A 28 19.69 -3.80 -1.80
N GLY A 29 18.98 -3.28 -2.81
CA GLY A 29 19.29 -3.54 -4.22
C GLY A 29 20.67 -3.03 -4.62
N PHE A 30 21.02 -1.81 -4.22
CA PHE A 30 22.37 -1.26 -4.45
C PHE A 30 23.46 -2.13 -3.81
N ASP A 31 23.25 -2.57 -2.55
CA ASP A 31 24.19 -3.46 -1.88
C ASP A 31 24.32 -4.80 -2.60
N ALA A 32 23.19 -5.40 -3.04
CA ALA A 32 23.18 -6.70 -3.71
C ALA A 32 23.82 -6.67 -5.11
N PHE A 33 23.56 -5.63 -5.91
CA PHE A 33 23.95 -5.61 -7.33
C PHE A 33 25.21 -4.80 -7.61
N VAL A 34 25.55 -3.85 -6.73
CA VAL A 34 26.66 -2.92 -7.00
C VAL A 34 27.75 -3.04 -5.95
N ARG A 35 27.42 -2.82 -4.68
CA ARG A 35 28.42 -2.69 -3.62
C ARG A 35 29.08 -4.03 -3.28
N TYR A 36 28.30 -5.04 -2.89
CA TYR A 36 28.85 -6.32 -2.44
C TYR A 36 29.59 -7.09 -3.55
N PRO A 37 29.06 -7.18 -4.78
CA PRO A 37 29.83 -7.82 -5.86
C PRO A 37 31.20 -7.19 -6.13
N ARG A 38 31.30 -5.87 -6.02
CA ARG A 38 32.55 -5.12 -6.28
C ARG A 38 33.51 -5.08 -5.09
N THR A 39 33.04 -5.38 -3.88
CA THR A 39 33.87 -5.35 -2.68
C THR A 39 34.62 -6.69 -2.52
N PRO A 40 35.97 -6.72 -2.30
CA PRO A 40 36.68 -7.94 -1.96
C PRO A 40 36.09 -8.64 -0.73
N ALA A 41 36.08 -9.98 -0.69
CA ALA A 41 35.42 -10.74 0.35
C ALA A 41 35.94 -10.43 1.77
N ALA A 42 37.25 -10.27 1.93
CA ALA A 42 37.88 -9.89 3.21
C ALA A 42 37.44 -8.48 3.67
N ALA A 43 37.42 -7.50 2.77
CA ALA A 43 36.99 -6.14 3.07
C ALA A 43 35.49 -6.08 3.40
N LEU A 44 34.66 -6.88 2.71
CA LEU A 44 33.25 -7.01 3.04
C LEU A 44 33.04 -7.61 4.42
N TYR A 45 33.79 -8.67 4.75
CA TYR A 45 33.77 -9.29 6.09
C TYR A 45 34.06 -8.25 7.17
N GLU A 46 35.20 -7.54 7.04
CA GLU A 46 35.62 -6.50 7.99
C GLU A 46 34.57 -5.38 8.13
N SER A 47 33.97 -4.96 7.04
CA SER A 47 32.94 -3.91 7.06
C SER A 47 31.67 -4.31 7.82
N ILE A 48 31.30 -5.60 7.79
CA ILE A 48 30.09 -6.14 8.41
C ILE A 48 30.34 -6.55 9.87
N GLU A 49 31.40 -7.35 10.10
CA GLU A 49 31.70 -7.93 11.42
C GLU A 49 32.49 -6.95 12.32
N LYS A 50 32.96 -5.81 11.77
CA LYS A 50 33.76 -4.79 12.45
C LYS A 50 35.09 -5.32 13.03
N ALA A 51 35.58 -6.41 12.45
CA ALA A 51 36.82 -7.08 12.82
C ALA A 51 37.47 -7.70 11.58
N PRO A 52 38.81 -7.77 11.50
CA PRO A 52 39.48 -8.45 10.40
C PRO A 52 39.11 -9.95 10.37
N PRO A 53 39.15 -10.60 9.21
CA PRO A 53 38.94 -12.03 9.13
C PRO A 53 39.93 -12.80 10.03
N PRO A 54 39.51 -13.85 10.73
CA PRO A 54 40.41 -14.73 11.48
C PRO A 54 41.55 -15.27 10.58
N ALA A 55 42.74 -15.39 11.13
CA ALA A 55 43.96 -15.83 10.38
C ALA A 55 43.81 -17.23 9.75
N ASP A 56 42.96 -18.08 10.31
CA ASP A 56 42.65 -19.44 9.87
C ASP A 56 41.43 -19.50 8.88
N MET A 57 40.82 -18.37 8.58
CA MET A 57 39.72 -18.31 7.64
C MET A 57 40.20 -18.44 6.19
N SER A 58 39.83 -19.54 5.55
CA SER A 58 40.22 -19.76 4.14
C SER A 58 39.48 -18.82 3.18
N GLN A 59 40.06 -18.55 2.01
CA GLN A 59 39.42 -17.75 0.96
C GLN A 59 38.05 -18.27 0.58
N ALA A 60 37.89 -19.61 0.51
CA ALA A 60 36.59 -20.22 0.20
C ALA A 60 35.50 -19.88 1.25
N LYS A 61 35.84 -19.77 2.54
CA LYS A 61 34.90 -19.33 3.58
C LYS A 61 34.54 -17.87 3.44
N LEU A 62 35.48 -17.00 3.08
CA LEU A 62 35.23 -15.59 2.81
C LEU A 62 34.30 -15.40 1.59
N ASP A 63 34.53 -16.16 0.53
CA ASP A 63 33.68 -16.10 -0.66
C ASP A 63 32.26 -16.62 -0.38
N ALA A 64 32.12 -17.69 0.41
CA ALA A 64 30.83 -18.19 0.88
C ALA A 64 30.09 -17.15 1.74
N PHE A 65 30.78 -16.48 2.66
CA PHE A 65 30.23 -15.39 3.48
C PHE A 65 29.73 -14.26 2.57
N LYS A 66 30.55 -13.80 1.62
CA LYS A 66 30.16 -12.77 0.66
C LYS A 66 28.93 -13.17 -0.14
N ALA A 67 28.89 -14.39 -0.68
CA ALA A 67 27.76 -14.91 -1.44
C ALA A 67 26.46 -14.93 -0.58
N GLN A 68 26.56 -15.38 0.68
CA GLN A 68 25.43 -15.41 1.62
C GLN A 68 24.91 -13.99 1.90
N LYS A 69 25.81 -13.04 2.21
CA LYS A 69 25.39 -11.65 2.49
C LYS A 69 24.78 -10.98 1.27
N THR A 70 25.36 -11.19 0.08
CA THR A 70 24.77 -10.69 -1.18
C THR A 70 23.37 -11.25 -1.43
N LYS A 71 23.18 -12.57 -1.23
CA LYS A 71 21.86 -13.23 -1.33
C LYS A 71 20.86 -12.65 -0.34
N THR A 72 21.29 -12.40 0.90
CA THR A 72 20.41 -11.78 1.92
C THR A 72 19.95 -10.39 1.48
N GLN A 73 20.86 -9.53 0.98
CA GLN A 73 20.50 -8.21 0.47
C GLN A 73 19.54 -8.30 -0.72
N PHE A 74 19.75 -9.25 -1.63
CA PHE A 74 18.88 -9.48 -2.76
C PHE A 74 17.45 -9.86 -2.30
N VAL A 75 17.32 -10.77 -1.35
CA VAL A 75 16.01 -11.16 -0.79
C VAL A 75 15.32 -9.97 -0.12
N LEU A 76 16.06 -9.19 0.70
CA LEU A 76 15.53 -7.99 1.34
C LEU A 76 15.07 -6.95 0.32
N ALA A 77 15.82 -6.76 -0.79
CA ALA A 77 15.41 -5.87 -1.87
C ALA A 77 14.09 -6.31 -2.52
N ILE A 78 13.94 -7.60 -2.83
CA ILE A 78 12.71 -8.14 -3.41
C ILE A 78 11.52 -7.94 -2.46
N VAL A 79 11.68 -8.26 -1.17
CA VAL A 79 10.60 -8.14 -0.18
C VAL A 79 10.18 -6.68 0.00
N THR A 80 11.14 -5.77 0.14
CA THR A 80 10.83 -4.34 0.38
C THR A 80 10.28 -3.65 -0.87
N LEU A 81 10.81 -3.93 -2.06
CA LEU A 81 10.26 -3.40 -3.32
C LEU A 81 8.89 -4.01 -3.63
N GLY A 82 8.68 -5.29 -3.32
CA GLY A 82 7.37 -5.93 -3.41
C GLY A 82 6.34 -5.26 -2.49
N ALA A 83 6.72 -4.96 -1.24
CA ALA A 83 5.87 -4.20 -0.32
C ALA A 83 5.57 -2.79 -0.85
N ALA A 84 6.57 -2.08 -1.39
CA ALA A 84 6.37 -0.78 -2.02
C ALA A 84 5.36 -0.85 -3.18
N LEU A 85 5.49 -1.85 -4.04
CA LEU A 85 4.57 -2.06 -5.16
C LEU A 85 3.14 -2.31 -4.68
N LEU A 86 2.95 -3.15 -3.66
CA LEU A 86 1.61 -3.42 -3.09
C LEU A 86 0.98 -2.14 -2.51
N VAL A 87 1.75 -1.32 -1.78
CA VAL A 87 1.28 -0.03 -1.27
C VAL A 87 0.91 0.91 -2.42
N ALA A 88 1.72 0.98 -3.48
CA ALA A 88 1.45 1.81 -4.65
C ALA A 88 0.17 1.38 -5.37
N LEU A 89 -0.02 0.07 -5.61
CA LEU A 89 -1.23 -0.47 -6.24
C LEU A 89 -2.47 -0.20 -5.39
N HIS A 90 -2.36 -0.34 -4.06
CA HIS A 90 -3.46 -0.01 -3.15
C HIS A 90 -3.82 1.48 -3.23
N LEU A 91 -2.83 2.39 -3.18
CA LEU A 91 -3.06 3.83 -3.34
C LEU A 91 -3.74 4.17 -4.67
N LEU A 92 -3.27 3.58 -5.78
CA LEU A 92 -3.87 3.79 -7.10
C LEU A 92 -5.31 3.30 -7.16
N SER A 93 -5.60 2.15 -6.57
CA SER A 93 -6.96 1.59 -6.48
C SER A 93 -7.90 2.52 -5.73
N VAL A 94 -7.48 3.02 -4.55
CA VAL A 94 -8.30 3.94 -3.75
C VAL A 94 -8.44 5.31 -4.42
N ALA A 95 -7.36 5.87 -4.97
CA ALA A 95 -7.40 7.16 -5.66
C ALA A 95 -8.21 7.14 -6.97
N GLY A 96 -8.26 5.99 -7.63
CA GLY A 96 -9.05 5.78 -8.86
C GLY A 96 -10.55 5.64 -8.60
N PHE A 97 -10.98 5.42 -7.35
CA PHE A 97 -12.38 5.29 -7.00
C PHE A 97 -13.08 6.65 -7.04
N LYS A 98 -14.08 6.77 -7.93
CA LYS A 98 -14.85 8.01 -8.12
C LYS A 98 -16.29 7.79 -7.69
N PHE A 99 -16.73 8.57 -6.70
CA PHE A 99 -18.10 8.59 -6.22
C PHE A 99 -18.52 10.04 -5.93
N ALA A 100 -19.68 10.42 -6.38
CA ALA A 100 -20.27 11.72 -6.08
C ALA A 100 -21.78 11.59 -5.95
N PHE A 101 -22.41 12.44 -5.14
CA PHE A 101 -23.85 12.39 -4.85
C PHE A 101 -24.49 13.77 -4.73
N ASP A 102 -25.78 13.85 -4.95
CA ASP A 102 -26.62 15.04 -4.80
C ASP A 102 -28.03 14.66 -4.29
N ASP A 103 -29.00 15.57 -4.39
CA ASP A 103 -30.35 15.34 -3.91
C ASP A 103 -31.11 14.28 -4.72
N ASP A 104 -30.78 14.11 -5.99
CA ASP A 104 -31.49 13.24 -6.93
C ASP A 104 -30.89 11.84 -7.04
N GLY A 105 -29.61 11.68 -6.66
CA GLY A 105 -28.92 10.39 -6.79
C GLY A 105 -27.42 10.47 -6.63
N PHE A 106 -26.71 9.55 -7.27
CA PHE A 106 -25.25 9.48 -7.18
C PHE A 106 -24.63 9.06 -8.53
N VAL A 107 -23.33 9.34 -8.65
CA VAL A 107 -22.48 8.88 -9.76
C VAL A 107 -21.44 7.93 -9.22
N LEU A 108 -21.43 6.70 -9.72
CA LEU A 108 -20.46 5.66 -9.40
C LEU A 108 -19.71 5.28 -10.69
N ARG A 109 -18.38 5.42 -10.66
CA ARG A 109 -17.51 5.07 -11.81
C ARG A 109 -17.97 5.71 -13.14
N GLY A 110 -18.51 6.93 -13.07
CA GLY A 110 -18.98 7.69 -14.23
C GLY A 110 -20.42 7.39 -14.69
N LYS A 111 -21.12 6.43 -14.07
CA LYS A 111 -22.55 6.17 -14.34
C LYS A 111 -23.40 6.82 -13.27
N ARG A 112 -24.51 7.47 -13.67
CA ARG A 112 -25.50 8.05 -12.77
C ARG A 112 -26.55 7.03 -12.39
N PHE A 113 -26.93 7.04 -11.11
CA PHE A 113 -27.97 6.21 -10.50
C PHE A 113 -28.90 7.09 -9.66
N ALA A 114 -30.19 6.78 -9.63
CA ALA A 114 -31.11 7.40 -8.71
C ALA A 114 -31.03 6.73 -7.33
N TRP A 115 -31.47 7.41 -6.26
CA TRP A 115 -31.49 6.80 -4.94
C TRP A 115 -32.37 5.54 -4.88
N GLY A 116 -33.46 5.48 -5.67
CA GLY A 116 -34.31 4.29 -5.76
C GLY A 116 -33.67 3.06 -6.40
N ASP A 117 -32.50 3.21 -7.05
CA ASP A 117 -31.72 2.08 -7.61
C ASP A 117 -30.92 1.34 -6.53
N VAL A 118 -30.80 1.91 -5.32
CA VAL A 118 -30.16 1.22 -4.16
C VAL A 118 -31.12 0.17 -3.63
N LYS A 119 -30.73 -1.09 -3.69
CA LYS A 119 -31.53 -2.22 -3.21
C LYS A 119 -31.13 -2.68 -1.81
N ASN A 120 -29.87 -2.47 -1.44
CA ASN A 120 -29.35 -2.89 -0.15
C ASN A 120 -28.30 -1.90 0.36
N VAL A 121 -28.38 -1.61 1.66
CA VAL A 121 -27.43 -0.81 2.42
C VAL A 121 -26.94 -1.66 3.59
N ASP A 122 -25.68 -2.09 3.56
CA ASP A 122 -25.07 -2.88 4.62
C ASP A 122 -24.18 -1.98 5.49
N GLU A 123 -24.62 -1.75 6.72
CA GLU A 123 -23.91 -1.00 7.76
C GLU A 123 -23.26 -1.91 8.82
N SER A 124 -23.23 -3.23 8.63
CA SER A 124 -22.71 -4.19 9.63
C SER A 124 -21.26 -3.93 10.07
N LEU A 125 -20.48 -3.29 9.20
CA LEU A 125 -19.09 -2.92 9.47
C LEU A 125 -18.92 -1.44 9.86
N TRP A 126 -19.99 -0.66 9.93
CA TRP A 126 -19.88 0.78 10.17
C TRP A 126 -19.26 1.09 11.52
N GLU A 127 -19.81 0.55 12.60
CA GLU A 127 -19.35 0.85 13.98
C GLU A 127 -17.91 0.38 14.24
N LYS A 128 -17.48 -0.69 13.58
CA LYS A 128 -16.13 -1.27 13.78
C LYS A 128 -15.08 -0.70 12.85
N LYS A 129 -15.43 -0.38 11.60
CA LYS A 129 -14.48 -0.05 10.54
C LYS A 129 -14.85 1.19 9.74
N SER A 130 -16.01 1.82 10.03
CA SER A 130 -16.55 2.94 9.25
C SER A 130 -16.70 2.64 7.76
N VAL A 131 -17.08 1.39 7.45
CA VAL A 131 -17.30 0.88 6.10
C VAL A 131 -18.79 0.76 5.84
N LEU A 132 -19.23 1.34 4.73
CA LEU A 132 -20.60 1.28 4.21
C LEU A 132 -20.58 0.53 2.88
N ARG A 133 -21.46 -0.45 2.71
CA ARG A 133 -21.65 -1.13 1.44
C ARG A 133 -23.02 -0.82 0.90
N ILE A 134 -23.09 -0.44 -0.35
CA ILE A 134 -24.35 -0.20 -1.07
C ILE A 134 -24.36 -1.02 -2.34
N SER A 135 -25.52 -1.54 -2.70
CA SER A 135 -25.67 -2.33 -3.91
C SER A 135 -27.04 -2.16 -4.56
N GLY A 136 -27.11 -2.41 -5.85
CA GLY A 136 -28.31 -2.42 -6.68
C GLY A 136 -28.17 -3.44 -7.80
N ASP A 137 -29.05 -3.36 -8.79
CA ASP A 137 -29.08 -4.30 -9.90
C ASP A 137 -27.83 -4.15 -10.79
N GLY A 138 -26.91 -5.12 -10.70
CA GLY A 138 -25.69 -5.19 -11.51
C GLY A 138 -24.57 -4.24 -11.08
N TRP A 139 -24.63 -3.65 -9.86
CA TRP A 139 -23.57 -2.83 -9.31
C TRP A 139 -23.46 -2.97 -7.78
N ASP A 140 -22.27 -2.75 -7.26
CA ASP A 140 -21.96 -2.63 -5.85
C ASP A 140 -20.88 -1.57 -5.60
N ALA A 141 -20.85 -1.01 -4.40
CA ALA A 141 -19.81 -0.10 -3.95
C ALA A 141 -19.54 -0.29 -2.46
N THR A 142 -18.27 -0.45 -2.13
CA THR A 142 -17.77 -0.43 -0.76
C THR A 142 -17.10 0.93 -0.50
N LEU A 143 -17.61 1.65 0.48
CA LEU A 143 -17.21 3.02 0.82
C LEU A 143 -16.61 3.00 2.22
N ASP A 144 -15.35 3.39 2.31
CA ASP A 144 -14.59 3.41 3.56
C ASP A 144 -14.29 4.87 3.94
N ALA A 145 -14.76 5.29 5.12
CA ALA A 145 -14.55 6.64 5.62
C ALA A 145 -13.09 6.94 6.00
N TRP A 146 -12.27 5.90 6.16
CA TRP A 146 -10.83 6.07 6.29
C TRP A 146 -10.17 6.44 4.96
N HIS A 147 -10.67 5.88 3.86
CA HIS A 147 -10.16 6.19 2.52
C HIS A 147 -10.70 7.52 1.98
N HIS A 148 -11.97 7.82 2.25
CA HIS A 148 -12.66 8.96 1.63
C HIS A 148 -13.41 9.83 2.63
N VAL A 149 -13.22 11.13 2.51
CA VAL A 149 -14.02 12.15 3.20
C VAL A 149 -15.37 12.29 2.51
N GLY A 150 -16.45 12.41 3.29
CA GLY A 150 -17.84 12.54 2.80
C GLY A 150 -18.67 11.28 2.92
N VAL A 151 -18.10 10.12 3.28
CA VAL A 151 -18.84 8.86 3.45
C VAL A 151 -19.85 8.95 4.60
N LYS A 152 -19.53 9.69 5.68
CA LYS A 152 -20.48 9.92 6.79
C LYS A 152 -21.71 10.72 6.33
N GLU A 153 -21.51 11.77 5.54
CA GLU A 153 -22.58 12.57 4.96
C GLU A 153 -23.47 11.73 4.04
N LEU A 154 -22.85 10.91 3.20
CA LEU A 154 -23.57 9.97 2.34
C LEU A 154 -24.45 9.00 3.14
N ARG A 155 -23.91 8.43 4.23
CA ARG A 155 -24.64 7.53 5.12
C ARG A 155 -25.90 8.19 5.70
N GLU A 156 -25.77 9.42 6.22
CA GLU A 156 -26.91 10.15 6.77
C GLU A 156 -27.97 10.45 5.70
N ARG A 157 -27.52 10.73 4.48
CA ARG A 157 -28.44 10.95 3.35
C ARG A 157 -29.18 9.66 2.96
N LEU A 158 -28.52 8.52 2.92
CA LEU A 158 -29.18 7.23 2.67
C LEU A 158 -30.27 6.94 3.72
N LYS A 159 -29.97 7.18 5.00
CA LYS A 159 -30.96 7.04 6.09
C LYS A 159 -32.16 7.97 5.91
N SER A 160 -31.93 9.21 5.51
CA SER A 160 -33.02 10.19 5.32
C SER A 160 -33.93 9.88 4.14
N LYS A 161 -33.46 9.10 3.17
CA LYS A 161 -34.23 8.67 2.00
C LYS A 161 -35.06 7.39 2.27
N SER A 162 -35.02 6.85 3.51
CA SER A 162 -35.79 5.66 3.94
C SER A 162 -35.49 4.41 3.09
N LEU A 163 -34.22 4.20 2.76
CA LEU A 163 -33.75 3.00 2.08
C LEU A 163 -33.36 1.92 3.08
#